data_f214f2b97be9603e4ab6ab98fca7df93
#
_entry.id   f214f2b97be9603e4ab6ab98fca7df93
#
_cell.length_a   1.000
_cell.length_b   1.000
_cell.length_c   1.000
_cell.angle_alpha   90.00
_cell.angle_beta   90.00
_cell.angle_gamma   90.00
#
_symmetry.space_group_name_H-M   'P 1'
#
loop_
_entity.id
_entity.type
_entity.pdbx_description
1 polymer ?
#
loop_
_entity_poly.entity_id
_entity_poly.type
_entity_poly.pdbx_seq_one_letter_code
_entity_poly.pdbx_strand_id
1 'polypeptide(L)'
;MSLKEYHRLADLFSKLNSQENIEDDFTSMPDAEKLKFFWENCVQEKIDSSSIIEKTQRKMRKDAMKRRKKYFLVASASIAASFLICISTIYFFNQNGSVNLDFQAIAEEMDSQSVEEVTLITSKEQLNLDEDVFIKYSKEGKVAVNSQVIKEKEEKTKEEQEYNQLLVPAGKRARVELSDGTRLVVNSQSKVIYPRCFKGDIRKIYAQGEVFLEVAHDKKHPFIVESDDFKLQVLGTKFNISNYKGGTTNIVLVEGAVEVTDKNEKKARLNPNDLLNIANGTIAYQKQVDVAEYISWVEGIMLLNGNDLSQIIQRLSIYYGISIQCDPIIGKEKVYGKLDLKDDIDEVIECI
;
A
#
# COMPACT_ATOMS: atom_id res chain seq x y z
N MET A 1 -24.08 3.75 -42.38
CA MET A 1 -23.28 2.96 -43.36
C MET A 1 -21.94 2.67 -42.77
N SER A 2 -21.58 1.40 -42.59
CA SER A 2 -20.30 0.97 -42.02
C SER A 2 -19.18 1.11 -43.06
N LEU A 3 -17.90 1.15 -42.56
CA LEU A 3 -16.74 1.27 -43.46
C LEU A 3 -16.63 0.06 -44.41
N LYS A 4 -17.13 -1.11 -44.02
CA LYS A 4 -17.21 -2.31 -44.86
C LYS A 4 -18.25 -2.17 -46.00
N GLU A 5 -19.38 -1.54 -45.75
CA GLU A 5 -20.41 -1.26 -46.75
C GLU A 5 -19.92 -0.24 -47.75
N TYR A 6 -19.16 0.75 -47.32
CA TYR A 6 -18.54 1.75 -48.20
C TYR A 6 -17.51 1.15 -49.17
N HIS A 7 -16.60 0.29 -48.67
CA HIS A 7 -15.63 -0.39 -49.52
C HIS A 7 -16.29 -1.33 -50.55
N ARG A 8 -17.38 -2.00 -50.14
CA ARG A 8 -18.17 -2.88 -51.03
C ARG A 8 -18.86 -2.11 -52.14
N LEU A 9 -19.43 -0.94 -51.82
CA LEU A 9 -20.02 -0.02 -52.78
C LEU A 9 -18.98 0.58 -53.73
N ALA A 10 -17.81 0.98 -53.25
CA ALA A 10 -16.72 1.51 -54.07
C ALA A 10 -16.15 0.45 -55.04
N ASP A 11 -16.06 -0.79 -54.62
CA ASP A 11 -15.62 -1.92 -55.46
C ASP A 11 -16.67 -2.26 -56.54
N LEU A 12 -17.97 -2.22 -56.21
CA LEU A 12 -19.07 -2.35 -57.13
C LEU A 12 -19.09 -1.24 -58.20
N PHE A 13 -18.88 0.01 -57.80
CA PHE A 13 -18.77 1.13 -58.74
C PHE A 13 -17.56 1.02 -59.68
N SER A 14 -16.47 0.47 -59.19
CA SER A 14 -15.27 0.22 -59.99
C SER A 14 -15.51 -0.86 -61.03
N LYS A 15 -16.17 -1.96 -60.65
CA LYS A 15 -16.52 -3.07 -61.55
C LYS A 15 -17.58 -2.67 -62.61
N LEU A 16 -18.54 -1.86 -62.20
CA LEU A 16 -19.53 -1.28 -63.12
C LEU A 16 -18.91 -0.38 -64.21
N ASN A 17 -17.83 0.32 -63.87
CA ASN A 17 -17.14 1.19 -64.83
C ASN A 17 -16.21 0.41 -65.80
N SER A 18 -15.85 -0.86 -65.50
CA SER A 18 -15.00 -1.74 -66.31
C SER A 18 -15.80 -2.69 -67.25
N GLN A 19 -17.12 -2.63 -67.31
CA GLN A 19 -18.00 -3.49 -68.10
C GLN A 19 -17.88 -5.00 -67.79
N GLU A 20 -17.45 -5.37 -66.60
CA GLU A 20 -17.47 -6.75 -66.14
C GLU A 20 -18.88 -7.20 -65.75
N ASN A 21 -19.21 -8.47 -66.01
CA ASN A 21 -20.53 -9.07 -65.80
C ASN A 21 -20.84 -9.15 -64.29
N ILE A 22 -21.85 -8.36 -63.82
CA ILE A 22 -22.12 -8.13 -62.40
C ILE A 22 -23.47 -8.70 -61.98
N GLU A 23 -24.13 -9.50 -62.79
CA GLU A 23 -25.49 -9.99 -62.54
C GLU A 23 -25.64 -10.75 -61.19
N ASP A 24 -24.62 -11.47 -60.77
CA ASP A 24 -24.67 -12.26 -59.53
C ASP A 24 -24.46 -11.43 -58.24
N ASP A 25 -23.76 -10.30 -58.30
CA ASP A 25 -23.50 -9.44 -57.15
C ASP A 25 -24.65 -8.51 -56.78
N PHE A 26 -25.52 -8.18 -57.77
CA PHE A 26 -26.70 -7.32 -57.60
C PHE A 26 -27.89 -7.99 -56.91
N THR A 27 -28.05 -9.29 -57.05
CA THR A 27 -29.20 -10.03 -56.54
C THR A 27 -29.17 -10.23 -55.03
N SER A 28 -28.03 -10.02 -54.39
CA SER A 28 -27.84 -10.20 -52.95
C SER A 28 -28.00 -8.95 -52.07
N MET A 29 -28.35 -7.80 -52.65
CA MET A 29 -28.51 -6.55 -51.90
C MET A 29 -29.97 -6.21 -51.59
N PRO A 30 -30.32 -5.82 -50.36
CA PRO A 30 -31.61 -5.22 -50.04
C PRO A 30 -31.71 -3.87 -50.77
N ASP A 31 -32.62 -3.66 -51.66
CA ASP A 31 -32.81 -2.53 -52.57
C ASP A 31 -32.20 -2.68 -53.99
N ALA A 32 -31.89 -3.90 -54.43
CA ALA A 32 -31.33 -4.18 -55.74
C ALA A 32 -32.22 -3.63 -56.88
N GLU A 33 -33.53 -3.63 -56.72
CA GLU A 33 -34.48 -3.08 -57.70
C GLU A 33 -34.42 -1.55 -57.85
N LYS A 34 -34.20 -0.84 -56.74
CA LYS A 34 -34.00 0.62 -56.74
C LYS A 34 -32.71 1.04 -57.41
N LEU A 35 -31.65 0.27 -57.15
CA LEU A 35 -30.34 0.48 -57.75
C LEU A 35 -30.34 0.18 -59.24
N LYS A 36 -31.06 -0.86 -59.68
CA LYS A 36 -31.25 -1.19 -61.09
C LYS A 36 -32.07 -0.12 -61.86
N PHE A 37 -33.12 0.37 -61.25
CA PHE A 37 -33.91 1.49 -61.77
C PHE A 37 -33.13 2.79 -61.92
N PHE A 38 -32.30 3.09 -60.90
CA PHE A 38 -31.45 4.28 -60.93
C PHE A 38 -30.33 4.17 -61.97
N TRP A 39 -29.78 2.99 -62.17
CA TRP A 39 -28.77 2.71 -63.18
C TRP A 39 -29.31 2.84 -64.60
N GLU A 40 -30.44 2.24 -64.88
CA GLU A 40 -31.06 2.27 -66.20
C GLU A 40 -31.50 3.69 -66.64
N ASN A 41 -31.80 4.57 -65.72
CA ASN A 41 -32.24 5.93 -65.97
C ASN A 41 -31.14 7.02 -65.90
N CYS A 42 -29.98 6.72 -65.31
CA CYS A 42 -28.94 7.71 -65.09
C CYS A 42 -27.66 7.55 -65.94
N VAL A 43 -27.60 6.53 -66.80
CA VAL A 43 -26.35 6.14 -67.52
C VAL A 43 -26.06 7.03 -68.76
N GLN A 44 -26.87 8.05 -69.10
CA GLN A 44 -26.55 8.93 -70.21
C GLN A 44 -25.70 10.15 -69.90
N GLU A 45 -25.37 10.48 -68.63
CA GLU A 45 -24.41 11.55 -68.34
C GLU A 45 -23.23 10.93 -67.68
N LYS A 46 -21.99 11.19 -68.21
CA LYS A 46 -20.72 10.85 -67.58
C LYS A 46 -20.64 11.60 -66.25
N ILE A 47 -21.05 10.97 -65.18
CA ILE A 47 -20.89 11.47 -63.83
C ILE A 47 -19.37 11.36 -63.48
N ASP A 48 -18.69 12.49 -63.32
CA ASP A 48 -17.35 12.50 -62.81
C ASP A 48 -17.32 12.04 -61.34
N SER A 49 -17.18 10.72 -61.18
CA SER A 49 -17.14 10.06 -59.86
C SER A 49 -15.96 10.55 -59.00
N SER A 50 -14.89 11.06 -59.62
CA SER A 50 -13.69 11.53 -58.92
C SER A 50 -13.99 12.78 -58.08
N SER A 51 -14.78 13.70 -58.57
CA SER A 51 -15.15 14.94 -57.88
C SER A 51 -16.08 14.69 -56.69
N ILE A 52 -16.98 13.70 -56.82
CA ILE A 52 -17.90 13.29 -55.72
C ILE A 52 -17.14 12.58 -54.59
N ILE A 53 -16.21 11.69 -54.94
CA ILE A 53 -15.38 10.98 -53.97
C ILE A 53 -14.50 11.99 -53.21
N GLU A 54 -13.87 12.95 -53.92
CA GLU A 54 -13.02 13.94 -53.26
C GLU A 54 -13.77 14.87 -52.32
N LYS A 55 -14.97 15.35 -52.72
CA LYS A 55 -15.86 16.14 -51.87
C LYS A 55 -16.28 15.37 -50.60
N THR A 56 -16.62 14.09 -50.77
CA THR A 56 -17.06 13.24 -49.67
C THR A 56 -15.90 12.97 -48.71
N GLN A 57 -14.71 12.66 -49.19
CA GLN A 57 -13.52 12.48 -48.36
C GLN A 57 -13.12 13.76 -47.63
N ARG A 58 -13.21 14.94 -48.25
CA ARG A 58 -12.94 16.22 -47.57
C ARG A 58 -13.96 16.50 -46.47
N LYS A 59 -15.24 16.15 -46.65
CA LYS A 59 -16.27 16.29 -45.62
C LYS A 59 -16.03 15.35 -44.46
N MET A 60 -15.73 14.08 -44.72
CA MET A 60 -15.40 13.09 -43.69
C MET A 60 -14.15 13.47 -42.86
N ARG A 61 -13.09 13.96 -43.52
CA ARG A 61 -11.89 14.47 -42.81
C ARG A 61 -12.19 15.69 -41.93
N LYS A 62 -13.03 16.61 -42.37
CA LYS A 62 -13.46 17.78 -41.58
C LYS A 62 -14.31 17.36 -40.37
N ASP A 63 -15.20 16.41 -40.52
CA ASP A 63 -16.03 15.91 -39.42
C ASP A 63 -15.23 15.05 -38.42
N ALA A 64 -14.28 14.27 -38.88
CA ALA A 64 -13.35 13.55 -38.06
C ALA A 64 -12.45 14.48 -37.23
N MET A 65 -11.95 15.58 -37.85
CA MET A 65 -11.18 16.61 -37.15
C MET A 65 -12.00 17.37 -36.10
N LYS A 66 -13.29 17.69 -36.41
CA LYS A 66 -14.19 18.33 -35.46
C LYS A 66 -14.48 17.41 -34.25
N ARG A 67 -14.70 16.12 -34.48
CA ARG A 67 -14.89 15.10 -33.42
C ARG A 67 -13.60 14.98 -32.59
N ARG A 68 -12.42 14.86 -33.19
CA ARG A 68 -11.15 14.82 -32.48
C ARG A 68 -10.90 16.06 -31.60
N LYS A 69 -11.16 17.28 -32.14
CA LYS A 69 -11.03 18.53 -31.36
C LYS A 69 -12.02 18.55 -30.17
N LYS A 70 -13.26 18.07 -30.35
CA LYS A 70 -14.24 17.99 -29.23
C LYS A 70 -13.81 16.99 -28.17
N TYR A 71 -13.30 15.81 -28.54
CA TYR A 71 -12.76 14.84 -27.59
C TYR A 71 -11.50 15.36 -26.88
N PHE A 72 -10.62 16.08 -27.59
CA PHE A 72 -9.42 16.68 -26.98
C PHE A 72 -9.79 17.77 -25.98
N LEU A 73 -10.77 18.61 -26.25
CA LEU A 73 -11.28 19.63 -25.34
C LEU A 73 -11.96 19.03 -24.11
N VAL A 74 -12.74 17.97 -24.26
CA VAL A 74 -13.37 17.29 -23.12
C VAL A 74 -12.34 16.54 -22.29
N ALA A 75 -11.37 15.88 -22.91
CA ALA A 75 -10.29 15.19 -22.20
C ALA A 75 -9.36 16.16 -21.44
N SER A 76 -9.03 17.31 -22.06
CA SER A 76 -8.20 18.32 -21.36
C SER A 76 -8.95 19.00 -20.20
N ALA A 77 -10.26 19.22 -20.35
CA ALA A 77 -11.08 19.77 -19.26
C ALA A 77 -11.21 18.78 -18.08
N SER A 78 -11.32 17.47 -18.33
CA SER A 78 -11.35 16.45 -17.27
C SER A 78 -10.00 16.29 -16.56
N ILE A 79 -8.89 16.41 -17.28
CA ILE A 79 -7.55 16.41 -16.67
C ILE A 79 -7.35 17.66 -15.81
N ALA A 80 -7.75 18.84 -16.27
CA ALA A 80 -7.66 20.08 -15.52
C ALA A 80 -8.55 20.03 -14.25
N ALA A 81 -9.75 19.47 -14.34
CA ALA A 81 -10.64 19.31 -13.19
C ALA A 81 -10.07 18.33 -12.15
N SER A 82 -9.47 17.20 -12.58
CA SER A 82 -8.81 16.28 -11.66
C SER A 82 -7.57 16.89 -11.00
N PHE A 83 -6.79 17.70 -11.73
CA PHE A 83 -5.68 18.46 -11.15
C PHE A 83 -6.14 19.50 -10.13
N LEU A 84 -7.23 20.23 -10.41
CA LEU A 84 -7.80 21.19 -9.46
C LEU A 84 -8.37 20.51 -8.21
N ILE A 85 -9.00 19.34 -8.36
CA ILE A 85 -9.46 18.53 -7.24
C ILE A 85 -8.27 18.02 -6.41
N CYS A 86 -7.20 17.52 -7.04
CA CYS A 86 -5.99 17.11 -6.34
C CYS A 86 -5.29 18.29 -5.62
N ILE A 87 -5.18 19.45 -6.26
CA ILE A 87 -4.60 20.64 -5.63
C ILE A 87 -5.51 21.15 -4.48
N SER A 88 -6.82 21.15 -4.67
CA SER A 88 -7.79 21.53 -3.63
C SER A 88 -7.75 20.56 -2.46
N THR A 89 -7.65 19.26 -2.69
CA THR A 89 -7.49 18.26 -1.62
C THR A 89 -6.17 18.43 -0.89
N ILE A 90 -5.04 18.62 -1.60
CA ILE A 90 -3.74 18.88 -0.99
C ILE A 90 -3.79 20.20 -0.17
N TYR A 91 -4.40 21.26 -0.71
CA TYR A 91 -4.52 22.55 -0.03
C TYR A 91 -5.44 22.45 1.20
N PHE A 92 -6.56 21.74 1.11
CA PHE A 92 -7.49 21.48 2.21
C PHE A 92 -6.85 20.62 3.31
N PHE A 93 -6.08 19.59 2.95
CA PHE A 93 -5.32 18.79 3.90
C PHE A 93 -4.18 19.57 4.57
N ASN A 94 -3.62 20.56 3.90
CA ASN A 94 -2.55 21.40 4.48
C ASN A 94 -3.08 22.55 5.37
N GLN A 95 -4.35 22.92 5.25
CA GLN A 95 -4.98 23.97 6.07
C GLN A 95 -5.61 23.45 7.37
N ASN A 96 -6.02 22.19 7.41
CA ASN A 96 -6.49 21.59 8.66
C ASN A 96 -5.26 21.19 9.48
N GLY A 97 -4.70 22.18 10.19
CA GLY A 97 -3.62 21.98 11.13
C GLY A 97 -4.03 21.01 12.24
N SER A 98 -3.89 19.72 11.98
CA SER A 98 -3.76 18.74 13.04
C SER A 98 -2.58 19.20 13.90
N VAL A 99 -2.78 19.32 15.19
CA VAL A 99 -1.67 19.42 16.15
C VAL A 99 -0.71 18.30 15.78
N ASN A 100 0.38 18.64 15.10
CA ASN A 100 1.45 17.70 14.80
C ASN A 100 2.12 17.42 16.15
N LEU A 101 1.62 16.38 16.84
CA LEU A 101 2.33 15.84 17.98
C LEU A 101 3.67 15.33 17.44
N ASP A 102 4.74 15.85 17.98
CA ASP A 102 6.08 15.38 17.67
C ASP A 102 6.30 14.03 18.38
N PHE A 103 5.94 12.95 17.69
CA PHE A 103 6.14 11.60 18.21
C PHE A 103 7.60 11.28 18.47
N GLN A 104 8.52 11.93 17.74
CA GLN A 104 9.96 11.73 17.94
C GLN A 104 10.38 12.27 19.31
N ALA A 105 9.93 13.47 19.69
CA ALA A 105 10.23 14.04 21.00
C ALA A 105 9.71 13.15 22.13
N ILE A 106 8.47 12.62 22.01
CA ILE A 106 7.92 11.69 23.01
C ILE A 106 8.70 10.37 23.02
N ALA A 107 9.10 9.88 21.85
CA ALA A 107 9.83 8.62 21.72
C ALA A 107 11.27 8.71 22.24
N GLU A 108 11.92 9.88 22.19
CA GLU A 108 13.28 10.09 22.72
C GLU A 108 13.33 10.06 24.25
N GLU A 109 12.26 10.48 24.92
CA GLU A 109 12.19 10.42 26.39
C GLU A 109 12.03 8.99 26.94
N MET A 110 11.78 8.02 26.05
CA MET A 110 11.43 6.66 26.43
C MET A 110 12.45 5.65 25.95
N ASP A 111 12.99 4.88 26.87
CA ASP A 111 13.88 3.77 26.57
C ASP A 111 13.21 2.43 26.92
N SER A 112 12.95 1.60 25.90
CA SER A 112 12.43 0.25 26.09
C SER A 112 13.42 -0.70 26.80
N GLN A 113 14.69 -0.32 26.86
CA GLN A 113 15.72 -1.06 27.58
C GLN A 113 15.71 -0.76 29.11
N SER A 114 15.03 0.31 29.53
CA SER A 114 14.93 0.71 30.93
C SER A 114 13.82 -0.01 31.71
N VAL A 115 12.99 -0.79 31.05
CA VAL A 115 11.86 -1.52 31.66
C VAL A 115 12.10 -3.04 31.61
N GLU A 116 11.70 -3.73 32.68
CA GLU A 116 11.81 -5.18 32.81
C GLU A 116 10.51 -5.91 32.43
N GLU A 117 9.39 -5.19 32.44
CA GLU A 117 8.05 -5.70 32.12
C GLU A 117 7.44 -4.92 30.98
N VAL A 118 6.48 -5.55 30.26
CA VAL A 118 5.67 -4.83 29.26
C VAL A 118 4.98 -3.67 29.95
N THR A 119 5.26 -2.46 29.49
CA THR A 119 4.78 -1.25 30.16
C THR A 119 3.84 -0.47 29.25
N LEU A 120 2.61 -0.27 29.72
CA LEU A 120 1.64 0.61 29.08
C LEU A 120 1.55 1.92 29.85
N ILE A 121 1.93 3.02 29.20
CA ILE A 121 1.82 4.36 29.74
C ILE A 121 0.61 5.04 29.09
N THR A 122 -0.32 5.44 29.91
CA THR A 122 -1.51 6.23 29.52
C THR A 122 -1.34 7.67 30.02
N SER A 123 -2.24 8.56 29.64
CA SER A 123 -2.26 9.93 30.18
C SER A 123 -2.46 10.01 31.71
N LYS A 124 -2.88 8.91 32.32
CA LYS A 124 -3.28 8.86 33.75
C LYS A 124 -2.38 8.00 34.61
N GLU A 125 -1.86 6.91 34.09
CA GLU A 125 -1.11 5.92 34.85
C GLU A 125 -0.13 5.13 33.98
N GLN A 126 0.85 4.54 34.64
CA GLN A 126 1.74 3.54 34.07
C GLN A 126 1.35 2.17 34.63
N LEU A 127 1.17 1.20 33.72
CA LEU A 127 0.80 -0.16 34.04
C LEU A 127 1.92 -1.09 33.61
N ASN A 128 2.42 -1.87 34.54
CA ASN A 128 3.31 -2.97 34.26
C ASN A 128 2.47 -4.23 34.03
N LEU A 129 2.72 -4.93 32.95
CA LEU A 129 1.89 -6.01 32.43
C LEU A 129 2.74 -7.27 32.27
N ASP A 130 2.09 -8.42 32.41
CA ASP A 130 2.73 -9.71 32.21
C ASP A 130 3.13 -9.96 30.74
N GLU A 131 3.85 -11.05 30.51
CA GLU A 131 4.20 -11.51 29.15
C GLU A 131 2.96 -11.88 28.34
N ASP A 132 3.11 -11.80 27.00
CA ASP A 132 2.06 -12.12 26.02
C ASP A 132 0.71 -11.42 26.28
N VAL A 133 0.79 -10.21 26.86
CA VAL A 133 -0.39 -9.41 27.18
C VAL A 133 -1.21 -9.09 25.95
N PHE A 134 -2.54 -9.16 26.08
CA PHE A 134 -3.48 -8.68 25.09
C PHE A 134 -4.18 -7.40 25.56
N ILE A 135 -3.88 -6.30 24.91
CA ILE A 135 -4.46 -4.97 25.16
C ILE A 135 -5.50 -4.70 24.08
N LYS A 136 -6.73 -4.38 24.49
CA LYS A 136 -7.82 -4.09 23.56
C LYS A 136 -8.47 -2.75 23.85
N TYR A 137 -8.63 -1.96 22.80
CA TYR A 137 -9.36 -0.69 22.83
C TYR A 137 -10.74 -0.85 22.22
N SER A 138 -11.78 -0.36 22.91
CA SER A 138 -13.09 -0.18 22.28
C SER A 138 -13.08 1.01 21.32
N LYS A 139 -14.14 1.13 20.51
CA LYS A 139 -14.31 2.29 19.60
C LYS A 139 -14.33 3.62 20.34
N GLU A 140 -14.81 3.62 21.58
CA GLU A 140 -14.87 4.78 22.48
C GLU A 140 -13.55 4.99 23.26
N GLY A 141 -12.53 4.16 23.01
CA GLY A 141 -11.23 4.24 23.65
C GLY A 141 -11.15 3.63 25.04
N LYS A 142 -12.10 2.79 25.47
CA LYS A 142 -11.97 2.04 26.73
C LYS A 142 -10.92 0.95 26.58
N VAL A 143 -10.05 0.82 27.58
CA VAL A 143 -8.95 -0.14 27.58
C VAL A 143 -9.33 -1.38 28.35
N ALA A 144 -9.05 -2.54 27.80
CA ALA A 144 -9.11 -3.83 28.46
C ALA A 144 -7.76 -4.54 28.33
N VAL A 145 -7.25 -5.09 29.41
CA VAL A 145 -6.02 -5.90 29.45
C VAL A 145 -6.41 -7.31 29.85
N ASN A 146 -6.03 -8.31 29.03
CA ASN A 146 -6.38 -9.72 29.23
C ASN A 146 -7.88 -9.91 29.58
N SER A 147 -8.76 -9.21 28.84
CA SER A 147 -10.21 -9.19 29.02
C SER A 147 -10.75 -8.51 30.30
N GLN A 148 -9.90 -7.93 31.10
CA GLN A 148 -10.30 -7.12 32.25
C GLN A 148 -10.31 -5.63 31.87
N VAL A 149 -11.48 -5.00 31.95
CA VAL A 149 -11.61 -3.56 31.67
C VAL A 149 -10.95 -2.75 32.78
N ILE A 150 -9.99 -1.94 32.42
CA ILE A 150 -9.36 -1.01 33.35
C ILE A 150 -10.38 0.09 33.67
N LYS A 151 -10.75 0.21 34.94
CA LYS A 151 -11.65 1.28 35.43
C LYS A 151 -10.87 2.57 35.54
N GLU A 152 -10.78 3.31 34.43
CA GLU A 152 -10.28 4.68 34.50
C GLU A 152 -11.37 5.59 35.11
N LYS A 153 -10.99 6.46 36.04
CA LYS A 153 -11.87 7.52 36.52
C LYS A 153 -12.22 8.45 35.35
N GLU A 154 -13.50 8.56 35.01
CA GLU A 154 -13.98 9.49 33.99
C GLU A 154 -13.73 10.93 34.45
N GLU A 155 -12.62 11.51 34.10
CA GLU A 155 -12.47 12.96 34.10
C GLU A 155 -12.82 13.47 32.70
N LYS A 156 -13.81 14.35 32.64
CA LYS A 156 -14.18 15.13 31.46
C LYS A 156 -13.05 16.12 31.16
N THR A 157 -11.94 15.69 30.63
CA THR A 157 -10.89 16.56 30.10
C THR A 157 -11.15 16.85 28.64
N LYS A 158 -10.82 18.08 28.25
CA LYS A 158 -11.00 18.69 26.94
C LYS A 158 -10.60 17.78 25.77
N GLU A 159 -11.13 18.06 24.60
CA GLU A 159 -11.02 17.42 23.27
C GLU A 159 -9.60 17.08 22.75
N GLU A 160 -8.58 17.09 23.58
CA GLU A 160 -7.23 16.70 23.21
C GLU A 160 -7.16 15.19 22.98
N GLN A 161 -6.48 14.80 21.91
CA GLN A 161 -6.27 13.41 21.58
C GLN A 161 -5.28 12.80 22.58
N GLU A 162 -5.76 11.89 23.43
CA GLU A 162 -4.91 11.17 24.38
C GLU A 162 -4.10 10.10 23.65
N TYR A 163 -2.79 10.06 23.89
CA TYR A 163 -1.90 9.05 23.34
C TYR A 163 -1.43 8.08 24.43
N ASN A 164 -1.36 6.84 24.06
CA ASN A 164 -0.78 5.78 24.87
C ASN A 164 0.55 5.35 24.29
N GLN A 165 1.42 4.86 25.17
CA GLN A 165 2.75 4.41 24.83
C GLN A 165 2.93 3.00 25.35
N LEU A 166 3.32 2.08 24.47
CA LEU A 166 3.60 0.69 24.81
C LEU A 166 5.09 0.44 24.65
N LEU A 167 5.72 -0.01 25.72
CA LEU A 167 7.11 -0.43 25.77
C LEU A 167 7.16 -1.94 25.98
N VAL A 168 7.87 -2.62 25.10
CA VAL A 168 8.11 -4.06 25.21
C VAL A 168 9.61 -4.30 25.44
N PRO A 169 9.99 -4.82 26.60
CA PRO A 169 11.40 -5.09 26.91
C PRO A 169 11.94 -6.33 26.18
N ALA A 170 13.20 -6.62 26.42
CA ALA A 170 13.86 -7.80 25.90
C ALA A 170 13.16 -9.10 26.31
N GLY A 171 13.11 -10.08 25.43
CA GLY A 171 12.53 -11.40 25.64
C GLY A 171 11.00 -11.45 25.71
N LYS A 172 10.30 -10.30 25.55
CA LYS A 172 8.85 -10.22 25.70
C LYS A 172 8.16 -9.76 24.42
N ARG A 173 6.84 -9.97 24.38
CA ARG A 173 5.95 -9.55 23.29
C ARG A 173 4.62 -9.05 23.84
N ALA A 174 3.94 -8.20 23.07
CA ALA A 174 2.61 -7.72 23.38
C ALA A 174 1.72 -7.72 22.15
N ARG A 175 0.41 -7.94 22.37
CA ARG A 175 -0.61 -7.84 21.33
C ARG A 175 -1.56 -6.69 21.66
N VAL A 176 -1.87 -5.88 20.63
CA VAL A 176 -2.76 -4.74 20.79
C VAL A 176 -3.82 -4.76 19.71
N GLU A 177 -5.09 -4.58 20.08
CA GLU A 177 -6.18 -4.27 19.17
C GLU A 177 -6.58 -2.81 19.39
N LEU A 178 -6.30 -1.96 18.40
CA LEU A 178 -6.59 -0.54 18.44
C LEU A 178 -8.09 -0.25 18.28
N SER A 179 -8.51 0.98 18.54
CA SER A 179 -9.92 1.39 18.52
C SER A 179 -10.60 1.28 17.16
N ASP A 180 -9.84 1.23 16.06
CA ASP A 180 -10.32 1.00 14.69
C ASP A 180 -10.38 -0.49 14.29
N GLY A 181 -9.97 -1.40 15.19
CA GLY A 181 -9.85 -2.83 14.95
C GLY A 181 -8.53 -3.26 14.31
N THR A 182 -7.59 -2.36 14.11
CA THR A 182 -6.22 -2.69 13.70
C THR A 182 -5.53 -3.49 14.79
N ARG A 183 -4.83 -4.57 14.40
CA ARG A 183 -4.10 -5.44 15.32
C ARG A 183 -2.60 -5.27 15.13
N LEU A 184 -1.91 -5.18 16.25
CA LEU A 184 -0.46 -5.13 16.30
C LEU A 184 0.04 -6.30 17.14
N VAL A 185 1.15 -6.90 16.70
CA VAL A 185 2.02 -7.71 17.55
C VAL A 185 3.33 -6.95 17.65
N VAL A 186 3.74 -6.63 18.86
CA VAL A 186 4.93 -5.83 19.16
C VAL A 186 5.99 -6.76 19.73
N ASN A 187 7.14 -6.81 19.09
CA ASN A 187 8.25 -7.71 19.45
C ASN A 187 9.12 -7.09 20.55
N SER A 188 10.08 -7.89 20.99
CA SER A 188 11.11 -7.53 21.97
C SER A 188 11.81 -6.21 21.60
N GLN A 189 12.20 -5.43 22.61
CA GLN A 189 12.91 -4.15 22.51
C GLN A 189 12.23 -3.13 21.59
N SER A 190 10.91 -3.10 21.62
CA SER A 190 10.11 -2.26 20.73
C SER A 190 9.23 -1.29 21.51
N LYS A 191 8.89 -0.17 20.87
CA LYS A 191 7.94 0.81 21.39
C LYS A 191 6.98 1.27 20.34
N VAL A 192 5.72 1.49 20.74
CA VAL A 192 4.67 1.99 19.88
C VAL A 192 3.92 3.11 20.61
N ILE A 193 3.68 4.23 19.90
CA ILE A 193 2.88 5.33 20.39
C ILE A 193 1.64 5.42 19.50
N TYR A 194 0.47 5.38 20.10
CA TYR A 194 -0.80 5.38 19.37
C TYR A 194 -1.88 6.13 20.16
N PRO A 195 -2.88 6.71 19.46
CA PRO A 195 -3.96 7.36 20.14
C PRO A 195 -4.89 6.34 20.80
N ARG A 196 -5.44 6.69 21.94
CA ARG A 196 -6.48 5.92 22.62
C ARG A 196 -7.69 5.64 21.72
N CYS A 197 -8.05 6.64 20.90
CA CYS A 197 -9.09 6.56 19.89
C CYS A 197 -8.68 7.40 18.69
N PHE A 198 -8.81 6.87 17.49
CA PHE A 198 -8.55 7.65 16.27
C PHE A 198 -9.66 8.68 16.06
N LYS A 199 -9.27 9.96 15.91
CA LYS A 199 -10.15 11.08 15.61
C LYS A 199 -9.66 11.77 14.33
N GLY A 200 -10.60 12.26 13.50
CA GLY A 200 -10.27 12.94 12.25
C GLY A 200 -10.02 12.00 11.07
N ASP A 201 -9.40 12.53 10.02
CA ASP A 201 -9.32 11.90 8.69
C ASP A 201 -8.14 10.95 8.53
N ILE A 202 -7.28 10.82 9.53
CA ILE A 202 -6.03 10.04 9.47
C ILE A 202 -5.89 9.19 10.73
N ARG A 203 -5.52 7.93 10.57
CA ARG A 203 -5.13 7.03 11.65
C ARG A 203 -3.61 6.98 11.73
N LYS A 204 -3.02 7.56 12.75
CA LYS A 204 -1.58 7.73 12.85
C LYS A 204 -1.01 7.09 14.11
N ILE A 205 0.08 6.35 13.96
CA ILE A 205 0.88 5.77 15.04
C ILE A 205 2.37 6.04 14.79
N TYR A 206 3.17 5.92 15.83
CA TYR A 206 4.63 5.83 15.75
C TYR A 206 5.09 4.44 16.17
N ALA A 207 6.09 3.87 15.49
CA ALA A 207 6.66 2.58 15.82
C ALA A 207 8.18 2.57 15.69
N GLN A 208 8.87 1.97 16.68
CA GLN A 208 10.29 1.69 16.66
C GLN A 208 10.54 0.29 17.23
N GLY A 209 11.48 -0.46 16.62
CA GLY A 209 11.70 -1.87 16.90
C GLY A 209 11.02 -2.76 15.87
N GLU A 210 10.47 -3.89 16.25
CA GLU A 210 9.79 -4.80 15.34
C GLU A 210 8.30 -4.93 15.67
N VAL A 211 7.46 -4.63 14.67
CA VAL A 211 6.00 -4.63 14.81
C VAL A 211 5.38 -5.27 13.56
N PHE A 212 4.53 -6.26 13.80
CA PHE A 212 3.65 -6.81 12.79
C PHE A 212 2.29 -6.14 12.90
N LEU A 213 1.74 -5.69 11.77
CA LEU A 213 0.47 -4.97 11.71
C LEU A 213 -0.52 -5.66 10.77
N GLU A 214 -1.74 -5.85 11.26
CA GLU A 214 -2.92 -6.16 10.47
C GLU A 214 -3.85 -4.95 10.52
N VAL A 215 -3.70 -4.04 9.55
CA VAL A 215 -4.46 -2.79 9.54
C VAL A 215 -5.87 -3.01 9.06
N ALA A 216 -6.85 -2.56 9.84
CA ALA A 216 -8.27 -2.58 9.47
C ALA A 216 -8.51 -1.77 8.19
N HIS A 217 -9.27 -2.35 7.25
CA HIS A 217 -9.50 -1.72 5.94
C HIS A 217 -10.42 -0.51 6.04
N ASP A 218 -9.89 0.67 5.74
CA ASP A 218 -10.64 1.92 5.61
C ASP A 218 -10.00 2.84 4.57
N LYS A 219 -10.68 2.98 3.43
CA LYS A 219 -10.23 3.84 2.32
C LYS A 219 -10.38 5.33 2.60
N LYS A 220 -11.27 5.70 3.53
CA LYS A 220 -11.56 7.11 3.83
C LYS A 220 -10.54 7.69 4.81
N HIS A 221 -10.05 6.87 5.72
CA HIS A 221 -9.11 7.27 6.77
C HIS A 221 -7.82 6.48 6.61
N PRO A 222 -6.82 6.97 5.86
CA PRO A 222 -5.53 6.31 5.70
C PRO A 222 -4.87 6.01 7.05
N PHE A 223 -4.17 4.88 7.13
CA PHE A 223 -3.36 4.52 8.29
C PHE A 223 -1.91 4.86 8.02
N ILE A 224 -1.30 5.62 8.92
CA ILE A 224 0.07 6.10 8.79
C ILE A 224 0.90 5.54 9.95
N VAL A 225 2.02 4.91 9.62
CA VAL A 225 3.06 4.58 10.58
C VAL A 225 4.21 5.55 10.35
N GLU A 226 4.54 6.31 11.38
CA GLU A 226 5.74 7.16 11.40
C GLU A 226 6.84 6.50 12.20
N SER A 227 8.07 6.77 11.82
CA SER A 227 9.30 6.38 12.48
C SER A 227 10.35 7.45 12.24
N ASP A 228 11.51 7.33 12.88
CA ASP A 228 12.61 8.27 12.70
C ASP A 228 13.12 8.32 11.25
N ASP A 229 13.03 7.22 10.52
CA ASP A 229 13.66 7.05 9.21
C ASP A 229 12.70 7.04 8.02
N PHE A 230 11.39 6.87 8.28
CA PHE A 230 10.40 6.73 7.21
C PHE A 230 8.98 7.10 7.67
N LYS A 231 8.14 7.34 6.69
CA LYS A 231 6.68 7.39 6.82
C LYS A 231 6.06 6.36 5.89
N LEU A 232 5.14 5.56 6.42
CA LEU A 232 4.47 4.49 5.69
C LEU A 232 2.96 4.75 5.71
N GLN A 233 2.30 4.62 4.55
CA GLN A 233 0.86 4.82 4.41
C GLN A 233 0.19 3.60 3.80
N VAL A 234 -0.94 3.18 4.42
CA VAL A 234 -1.78 2.06 3.96
C VAL A 234 -3.26 2.36 4.13
N LEU A 235 -4.11 1.55 3.49
CA LEU A 235 -5.57 1.64 3.60
C LEU A 235 -6.21 0.40 4.26
N GLY A 236 -5.43 -0.69 4.37
CA GLY A 236 -5.85 -1.99 4.92
C GLY A 236 -4.91 -3.07 4.40
N THR A 237 -3.93 -3.46 5.22
CA THR A 237 -2.71 -4.13 4.75
C THR A 237 -2.12 -4.94 5.90
N LYS A 238 -1.50 -6.09 5.59
CA LYS A 238 -0.69 -6.86 6.54
C LYS A 238 0.77 -6.72 6.19
N PHE A 239 1.59 -6.30 7.13
CA PHE A 239 3.02 -6.07 6.91
C PHE A 239 3.82 -6.14 8.22
N ASN A 240 5.11 -6.40 8.09
CA ASN A 240 6.08 -6.36 9.18
C ASN A 240 7.02 -5.17 9.00
N ILE A 241 7.31 -4.49 10.09
CA ILE A 241 8.35 -3.46 10.17
C ILE A 241 9.38 -3.95 11.17
N SER A 242 10.67 -3.88 10.81
CA SER A 242 11.78 -4.07 11.72
C SER A 242 12.74 -2.87 11.58
N ASN A 243 12.72 -1.95 12.55
CA ASN A 243 13.46 -0.69 12.54
C ASN A 243 14.10 -0.41 13.92
N TYR A 244 14.96 -1.30 14.36
CA TYR A 244 15.72 -1.13 15.58
C TYR A 244 16.75 0.00 15.46
N LYS A 245 16.92 0.76 16.54
CA LYS A 245 17.86 1.88 16.60
C LYS A 245 19.28 1.44 16.27
N GLY A 246 19.93 2.14 15.36
CA GLY A 246 21.29 1.82 14.90
C GLY A 246 21.41 0.69 13.87
N GLY A 247 20.28 0.05 13.51
CA GLY A 247 20.20 -0.95 12.47
C GLY A 247 19.67 -0.39 11.14
N THR A 248 19.48 -1.29 10.18
CA THR A 248 18.75 -0.99 8.94
C THR A 248 17.26 -1.28 9.14
N THR A 249 16.40 -0.52 8.49
CA THR A 249 14.96 -0.76 8.51
C THR A 249 14.58 -1.74 7.40
N ASN A 250 13.80 -2.76 7.74
CA ASN A 250 13.18 -3.67 6.79
C ASN A 250 11.66 -3.59 6.91
N ILE A 251 10.99 -3.39 5.79
CA ILE A 251 9.54 -3.40 5.68
C ILE A 251 9.16 -4.53 4.74
N VAL A 252 8.38 -5.50 5.21
CA VAL A 252 7.96 -6.68 4.44
C VAL A 252 6.45 -6.67 4.29
N LEU A 253 5.97 -6.68 3.05
CA LEU A 253 4.54 -6.70 2.76
C LEU A 253 4.02 -8.12 2.62
N VAL A 254 3.00 -8.44 3.41
CA VAL A 254 2.31 -9.74 3.37
C VAL A 254 1.09 -9.69 2.45
N GLU A 255 0.22 -8.69 2.65
CA GLU A 255 -1.05 -8.57 1.93
C GLU A 255 -1.42 -7.09 1.74
N GLY A 256 -1.95 -6.76 0.57
CA GLY A 256 -2.42 -5.40 0.25
C GLY A 256 -1.39 -4.57 -0.52
N ALA A 257 -1.25 -3.30 -0.18
CA ALA A 257 -0.30 -2.37 -0.78
C ALA A 257 0.21 -1.37 0.26
N VAL A 258 1.47 -1.00 0.16
CA VAL A 258 2.15 -0.05 1.05
C VAL A 258 2.85 1.02 0.20
N GLU A 259 2.69 2.28 0.58
CA GLU A 259 3.53 3.38 0.09
C GLU A 259 4.46 3.82 1.23
N VAL A 260 5.76 3.81 0.97
CA VAL A 260 6.79 4.24 1.93
C VAL A 260 7.47 5.49 1.40
N THR A 261 7.65 6.48 2.25
CA THR A 261 8.42 7.70 1.97
C THR A 261 9.60 7.75 2.93
N ASP A 262 10.81 7.88 2.42
CA ASP A 262 12.04 8.00 3.21
C ASP A 262 12.32 9.45 3.66
N LYS A 263 13.40 9.68 4.43
CA LYS A 263 13.80 11.02 4.90
C LYS A 263 14.07 12.03 3.77
N ASN A 264 14.40 11.55 2.57
CA ASN A 264 14.70 12.39 1.41
C ASN A 264 13.47 12.55 0.50
N GLU A 265 12.26 12.29 1.00
CA GLU A 265 10.99 12.35 0.27
C GLU A 265 10.92 11.37 -0.94
N LYS A 266 11.85 10.41 -1.03
CA LYS A 266 11.79 9.37 -2.04
C LYS A 266 10.72 8.35 -1.67
N LYS A 267 9.88 8.02 -2.65
CA LYS A 267 8.76 7.10 -2.46
C LYS A 267 9.05 5.74 -3.09
N ALA A 268 8.61 4.69 -2.39
CA ALA A 268 8.56 3.33 -2.90
C ALA A 268 7.18 2.73 -2.66
N ARG A 269 6.72 1.89 -3.57
CA ARG A 269 5.49 1.13 -3.45
C ARG A 269 5.81 -0.36 -3.43
N LEU A 270 5.28 -1.05 -2.43
CA LEU A 270 5.47 -2.47 -2.25
C LEU A 270 4.26 -3.24 -2.73
N ASN A 271 4.52 -4.41 -3.32
CA ASN A 271 3.55 -5.46 -3.60
C ASN A 271 3.74 -6.62 -2.61
N PRO A 272 2.78 -7.53 -2.46
CA PRO A 272 2.94 -8.71 -1.62
C PRO A 272 4.24 -9.47 -1.91
N ASN A 273 4.91 -9.91 -0.84
CA ASN A 273 6.24 -10.54 -0.81
C ASN A 273 7.42 -9.59 -1.13
N ASP A 274 7.19 -8.29 -1.25
CA ASP A 274 8.30 -7.32 -1.32
C ASP A 274 8.87 -7.04 0.08
N LEU A 275 10.20 -7.00 0.15
CA LEU A 275 10.97 -6.39 1.22
C LEU A 275 11.57 -5.08 0.72
N LEU A 276 11.34 -4.00 1.44
CA LEU A 276 12.03 -2.72 1.27
C LEU A 276 13.05 -2.54 2.39
N ASN A 277 14.30 -2.27 2.00
CA ASN A 277 15.35 -1.94 2.96
C ASN A 277 15.64 -0.44 2.92
N ILE A 278 15.74 0.16 4.11
CA ILE A 278 16.12 1.56 4.31
C ILE A 278 17.38 1.58 5.17
N ALA A 279 18.42 2.22 4.69
CA ALA A 279 19.68 2.38 5.40
C ALA A 279 19.97 3.87 5.57
N ASN A 280 20.29 4.29 6.81
CA ASN A 280 20.53 5.69 7.14
C ASN A 280 19.43 6.64 6.67
N GLY A 281 18.17 6.24 6.82
CA GLY A 281 17.01 7.03 6.43
C GLY A 281 16.77 7.13 4.92
N THR A 282 17.47 6.34 4.09
CA THR A 282 17.35 6.35 2.62
C THR A 282 17.00 4.96 2.10
N ILE A 283 16.05 4.87 1.16
CA ILE A 283 15.70 3.62 0.48
C ILE A 283 16.91 3.07 -0.26
N ALA A 284 17.42 1.93 0.22
CA ALA A 284 18.60 1.26 -0.33
C ALA A 284 18.24 0.30 -1.46
N TYR A 285 17.33 -0.65 -1.21
CA TYR A 285 16.88 -1.61 -2.22
C TYR A 285 15.49 -2.17 -1.90
N GLN A 286 14.87 -2.77 -2.91
CA GLN A 286 13.63 -3.55 -2.82
C GLN A 286 13.87 -4.90 -3.49
N LYS A 287 13.38 -5.99 -2.86
CA LYS A 287 13.50 -7.36 -3.40
C LYS A 287 12.32 -8.23 -2.97
N GLN A 288 12.09 -9.31 -3.69
CA GLN A 288 11.15 -10.37 -3.28
C GLN A 288 11.79 -11.27 -2.22
N VAL A 289 10.98 -11.68 -1.23
CA VAL A 289 11.41 -12.54 -0.12
C VAL A 289 10.35 -13.58 0.21
N ASP A 290 10.75 -14.63 0.93
CA ASP A 290 9.81 -15.49 1.64
C ASP A 290 9.35 -14.77 2.91
N VAL A 291 8.09 -14.36 2.92
CA VAL A 291 7.49 -13.61 4.03
C VAL A 291 7.54 -14.39 5.35
N ALA A 292 7.45 -15.73 5.29
CA ALA A 292 7.44 -16.57 6.48
C ALA A 292 8.69 -16.36 7.37
N GLU A 293 9.85 -16.11 6.78
CA GLU A 293 11.09 -15.81 7.52
C GLU A 293 11.01 -14.53 8.37
N TYR A 294 10.18 -13.58 7.95
CA TYR A 294 10.07 -12.26 8.56
C TYR A 294 8.90 -12.13 9.54
N ILE A 295 7.93 -13.05 9.49
CA ILE A 295 6.73 -12.97 10.35
C ILE A 295 6.57 -14.17 11.29
N SER A 296 7.40 -15.23 11.17
CA SER A 296 7.31 -16.41 12.03
C SER A 296 7.45 -16.09 13.52
N TRP A 297 8.14 -15.00 13.86
CA TRP A 297 8.29 -14.54 15.24
C TRP A 297 6.96 -14.17 15.91
N VAL A 298 5.92 -13.82 15.13
CA VAL A 298 4.57 -13.52 15.64
C VAL A 298 4.01 -14.70 16.41
N GLU A 299 4.34 -15.93 15.99
CA GLU A 299 4.00 -17.19 16.66
C GLU A 299 5.06 -17.66 17.67
N GLY A 300 6.12 -16.87 17.87
CA GLY A 300 7.21 -17.21 18.79
C GLY A 300 8.29 -18.09 18.19
N ILE A 301 8.35 -18.20 16.87
CA ILE A 301 9.29 -19.05 16.15
C ILE A 301 10.20 -18.20 15.27
N MET A 302 11.49 -18.51 15.23
CA MET A 302 12.40 -17.98 14.22
C MET A 302 12.62 -19.05 13.15
N LEU A 303 12.08 -18.82 11.96
CA LEU A 303 12.29 -19.67 10.81
C LEU A 303 13.63 -19.33 10.17
N LEU A 304 14.44 -20.35 9.91
CA LEU A 304 15.78 -20.28 9.32
C LEU A 304 15.77 -21.00 7.96
N ASN A 305 16.10 -20.27 6.91
CA ASN A 305 16.09 -20.80 5.53
C ASN A 305 17.39 -20.46 4.81
N GLY A 306 18.51 -20.95 5.33
CA GLY A 306 19.84 -20.67 4.80
C GLY A 306 20.36 -19.30 5.19
N ASN A 307 19.95 -18.80 6.35
CA ASN A 307 20.45 -17.55 6.92
C ASN A 307 21.89 -17.74 7.41
N ASP A 308 22.71 -16.70 7.31
CA ASP A 308 24.03 -16.71 7.90
C ASP A 308 23.91 -16.77 9.44
N LEU A 309 24.72 -17.60 10.08
CA LEU A 309 24.74 -17.73 11.54
C LEU A 309 24.89 -16.35 12.23
N SER A 310 25.74 -15.48 11.68
CA SER A 310 25.91 -14.11 12.21
C SER A 310 24.61 -13.29 12.21
N GLN A 311 23.75 -13.48 11.19
CA GLN A 311 22.45 -12.81 11.13
C GLN A 311 21.47 -13.37 12.17
N ILE A 312 21.52 -14.68 12.39
CA ILE A 312 20.71 -15.34 13.42
C ILE A 312 21.12 -14.85 14.79
N ILE A 313 22.41 -14.87 15.10
CA ILE A 313 22.98 -14.37 16.35
C ILE A 313 22.61 -12.91 16.61
N GLN A 314 22.66 -12.06 15.58
CA GLN A 314 22.23 -10.67 15.70
C GLN A 314 20.73 -10.57 16.07
N ARG A 315 19.86 -11.36 15.44
CA ARG A 315 18.43 -11.37 15.77
C ARG A 315 18.16 -11.89 17.18
N LEU A 316 18.86 -12.93 17.62
CA LEU A 316 18.77 -13.46 18.98
C LEU A 316 19.29 -12.43 20.01
N SER A 317 20.42 -11.76 19.72
CA SER A 317 20.95 -10.68 20.56
C SER A 317 19.92 -9.57 20.77
N ILE A 318 19.19 -9.18 19.71
CA ILE A 318 18.14 -8.18 19.81
C ILE A 318 16.97 -8.74 20.62
N TYR A 319 16.51 -9.96 20.33
CA TYR A 319 15.34 -10.54 20.99
C TYR A 319 15.57 -10.70 22.51
N TYR A 320 16.68 -11.31 22.91
CA TYR A 320 16.99 -11.55 24.33
C TYR A 320 17.65 -10.36 25.04
N GLY A 321 18.01 -9.28 24.33
CA GLY A 321 18.62 -8.09 24.91
C GLY A 321 20.05 -8.29 25.40
N ILE A 322 20.75 -9.29 24.88
CA ILE A 322 22.11 -9.65 25.27
C ILE A 322 23.09 -9.54 24.10
N SER A 323 24.34 -9.29 24.37
CA SER A 323 25.40 -9.28 23.37
C SER A 323 25.98 -10.68 23.19
N ILE A 324 25.67 -11.29 22.02
CA ILE A 324 26.22 -12.59 21.65
C ILE A 324 27.31 -12.36 20.60
N GLN A 325 28.52 -12.90 20.84
CA GLN A 325 29.61 -12.81 19.88
C GLN A 325 29.71 -14.10 19.07
N CYS A 326 29.94 -13.94 17.79
CA CYS A 326 30.13 -15.04 16.86
C CYS A 326 31.46 -14.89 16.13
N ASP A 327 32.23 -15.99 16.02
CA ASP A 327 33.44 -16.00 15.21
C ASP A 327 33.10 -15.65 13.74
N PRO A 328 33.82 -14.71 13.11
CA PRO A 328 33.51 -14.29 11.73
C PRO A 328 33.58 -15.41 10.68
N ILE A 329 34.33 -16.48 10.94
CA ILE A 329 34.45 -17.62 10.03
C ILE A 329 33.19 -18.48 10.13
N ILE A 330 32.80 -18.87 11.35
CA ILE A 330 31.61 -19.68 11.63
C ILE A 330 30.35 -18.89 11.32
N GLY A 331 30.38 -17.56 11.53
CA GLY A 331 29.25 -16.66 11.25
C GLY A 331 28.73 -16.68 9.81
N LYS A 332 29.49 -17.23 8.86
CA LYS A 332 29.07 -17.39 7.44
C LYS A 332 28.40 -18.74 7.15
N GLU A 333 28.37 -19.63 8.12
CA GLU A 333 27.68 -20.90 7.93
C GLU A 333 26.19 -20.72 7.76
N LYS A 334 25.62 -21.55 6.88
CA LYS A 334 24.20 -21.49 6.56
C LYS A 334 23.41 -22.43 7.46
N VAL A 335 22.44 -21.86 8.17
CA VAL A 335 21.61 -22.58 9.13
C VAL A 335 20.19 -22.74 8.59
N TYR A 336 19.61 -23.93 8.78
CA TYR A 336 18.25 -24.26 8.39
C TYR A 336 17.51 -24.87 9.57
N GLY A 337 16.24 -24.52 9.73
CA GLY A 337 15.41 -25.08 10.79
C GLY A 337 14.46 -24.09 11.42
N LYS A 338 14.12 -24.32 12.68
CA LYS A 338 13.24 -23.48 13.48
C LYS A 338 13.77 -23.40 14.88
N LEU A 339 13.79 -22.19 15.45
CA LEU A 339 14.12 -21.96 16.85
C LEU A 339 12.85 -21.51 17.57
N ASP A 340 12.57 -22.05 18.76
CA ASP A 340 11.49 -21.57 19.61
C ASP A 340 12.02 -20.40 20.46
N LEU A 341 11.46 -19.21 20.25
CA LEU A 341 11.86 -18.00 20.97
C LEU A 341 11.28 -17.91 22.39
N LYS A 342 10.50 -18.92 22.81
CA LYS A 342 9.98 -19.01 24.19
C LYS A 342 10.95 -19.74 25.13
N ASP A 343 11.90 -20.48 24.55
CA ASP A 343 12.92 -21.20 25.32
C ASP A 343 13.94 -20.23 25.89
N ASP A 344 14.65 -20.67 26.90
CA ASP A 344 15.82 -19.92 27.42
C ASP A 344 16.87 -19.79 26.34
N ILE A 345 17.66 -18.70 26.39
CA ILE A 345 18.68 -18.43 25.37
C ILE A 345 19.75 -19.54 25.29
N ASP A 346 20.09 -20.16 26.42
CA ASP A 346 21.08 -21.23 26.44
C ASP A 346 20.56 -22.46 25.69
N GLU A 347 19.28 -22.82 25.87
CA GLU A 347 18.61 -23.89 25.13
C GLU A 347 18.57 -23.59 23.62
N VAL A 348 18.26 -22.34 23.24
CA VAL A 348 18.20 -21.91 21.85
C VAL A 348 19.60 -21.97 21.19
N ILE A 349 20.65 -21.57 21.91
CA ILE A 349 22.02 -21.63 21.38
C ILE A 349 22.50 -23.08 21.21
N GLU A 350 22.10 -23.99 22.09
CA GLU A 350 22.43 -25.43 21.95
C GLU A 350 21.79 -26.08 20.71
N CYS A 351 20.73 -25.46 20.16
CA CYS A 351 20.06 -25.94 18.95
C CYS A 351 20.69 -25.44 17.64
N ILE A 352 21.66 -24.54 17.71
CA ILE A 352 22.32 -23.93 16.54
C ILE A 352 23.69 -24.54 16.31
#